data_52f3e5050d445a78c7c810f7ac273f0a
#
_entry.id   52f3e5050d445a78c7c810f7ac273f0a
#
_cell.length_a   1.000
_cell.length_b   1.000
_cell.length_c   1.000
_cell.angle_alpha   90.00
_cell.angle_beta   90.00
_cell.angle_gamma   90.00
#
_symmetry.space_group_name_H-M   'P 1'
#
loop_
_entity.id
_entity.type
_entity.pdbx_description
1 polymer ?
#
loop_
_entity_poly.entity_id
_entity_poly.type
_entity_poly.pdbx_seq_one_letter_code
_entity_poly.pdbx_strand_id
1 'polypeptide(L)'
;MPATSLRLLHVHAHPDDESSKGAATTAKYVDEGVEVMVATCTGGERGSVLNPKLADDPQVLANISQIRADEMARAREVLGITQTWLGFVDSGLPEGDPLPPLPEGCFGLQDPKVAAGALVRVIRAFRPH
;
A
#
# COMPACT_ATOMS: atom_id res chain seq x y z
N MET A 1 -33.35 -5.13 -12.18
CA MET A 1 -32.40 -4.86 -11.10
C MET A 1 -31.04 -4.60 -11.75
N PRO A 2 -30.42 -3.46 -11.53
CA PRO A 2 -29.03 -3.34 -11.92
C PRO A 2 -28.24 -4.42 -11.17
N ALA A 3 -27.41 -5.17 -11.91
CA ALA A 3 -26.51 -6.13 -11.29
C ALA A 3 -25.63 -5.36 -10.30
N THR A 4 -25.63 -5.78 -9.05
CA THR A 4 -24.74 -5.20 -8.05
C THR A 4 -23.31 -5.48 -8.52
N SER A 5 -22.56 -4.43 -8.84
CA SER A 5 -21.15 -4.58 -9.21
C SER A 5 -20.42 -5.31 -8.09
N LEU A 6 -19.69 -6.37 -8.45
CA LEU A 6 -18.82 -7.05 -7.49
C LEU A 6 -17.71 -6.10 -7.05
N ARG A 7 -17.29 -6.24 -5.82
CA ARG A 7 -16.24 -5.40 -5.21
C ARG A 7 -15.13 -6.27 -4.62
N LEU A 8 -13.91 -5.97 -5.03
CA LEU A 8 -12.69 -6.66 -4.58
C LEU A 8 -11.82 -5.69 -3.79
N LEU A 9 -11.44 -6.06 -2.59
CA LEU A 9 -10.48 -5.32 -1.76
C LEU A 9 -9.17 -6.07 -1.67
N HIS A 10 -8.09 -5.43 -2.10
CA HIS A 10 -6.72 -5.86 -1.80
C HIS A 10 -6.18 -5.09 -0.60
N VAL A 11 -5.40 -5.75 0.24
CA VAL A 11 -4.70 -5.13 1.38
C VAL A 11 -3.21 -5.39 1.21
N HIS A 12 -2.44 -4.32 1.14
CA HIS A 12 -0.99 -4.39 0.95
C HIS A 12 -0.24 -3.55 1.97
N ALA A 13 0.98 -3.96 2.28
CA ALA A 13 1.83 -3.26 3.25
C ALA A 13 2.34 -1.92 2.72
N HIS A 14 2.76 -1.87 1.46
CA HIS A 14 3.45 -0.74 0.87
C HIS A 14 2.86 -0.31 -0.48
N PRO A 15 3.02 0.96 -0.89
CA PRO A 15 2.75 1.37 -2.26
C PRO A 15 3.81 0.71 -3.17
N ASP A 16 3.40 -0.01 -4.14
CA ASP A 16 4.06 -0.84 -5.15
C ASP A 16 3.64 -2.32 -5.12
N ASP A 17 3.18 -2.81 -3.98
CA ASP A 17 2.72 -4.19 -3.83
C ASP A 17 1.57 -4.52 -4.80
N GLU A 18 0.67 -3.57 -5.05
CA GLU A 18 -0.43 -3.71 -6.02
C GLU A 18 0.08 -3.95 -7.44
N SER A 19 1.22 -3.36 -7.78
CA SER A 19 1.84 -3.49 -9.10
C SER A 19 2.69 -4.76 -9.21
N SER A 20 3.44 -5.11 -8.17
CA SER A 20 4.36 -6.25 -8.19
C SER A 20 3.71 -7.59 -7.88
N LYS A 21 2.61 -7.61 -7.12
CA LYS A 21 2.02 -8.85 -6.62
C LYS A 21 0.62 -9.15 -7.15
N GLY A 22 -0.15 -8.16 -7.55
CA GLY A 22 -1.56 -8.35 -7.89
C GLY A 22 -2.02 -7.71 -9.18
N ALA A 23 -1.14 -7.06 -9.94
CA ALA A 23 -1.54 -6.23 -11.10
C ALA A 23 -2.34 -6.99 -12.16
N ALA A 24 -1.92 -8.18 -12.52
CA ALA A 24 -2.60 -8.98 -13.56
C ALA A 24 -4.02 -9.39 -13.11
N THR A 25 -4.17 -9.84 -11.87
CA THR A 25 -5.47 -10.19 -11.29
C THR A 25 -6.37 -8.96 -11.20
N THR A 26 -5.83 -7.84 -10.74
CA THR A 26 -6.55 -6.57 -10.64
C THR A 26 -7.03 -6.10 -12.01
N ALA A 27 -6.14 -6.06 -13.00
CA ALA A 27 -6.48 -5.65 -14.36
C ALA A 27 -7.60 -6.52 -14.97
N LYS A 28 -7.52 -7.84 -14.77
CA LYS A 28 -8.56 -8.77 -15.22
C LYS A 28 -9.92 -8.45 -14.62
N TYR A 29 -9.98 -8.29 -13.29
CA TYR A 29 -11.26 -8.01 -12.64
C TYR A 29 -11.82 -6.63 -12.98
N VAL A 30 -10.98 -5.61 -13.14
CA VAL A 30 -11.40 -4.29 -13.61
C VAL A 30 -11.98 -4.39 -15.02
N ASP A 31 -11.34 -5.13 -15.93
CA ASP A 31 -11.83 -5.37 -17.29
C ASP A 31 -13.18 -6.11 -17.31
N GLU A 32 -13.43 -6.98 -16.34
CA GLU A 32 -14.68 -7.68 -16.13
C GLU A 32 -15.77 -6.84 -15.42
N GLY A 33 -15.49 -5.57 -15.11
CA GLY A 33 -16.43 -4.66 -14.49
C GLY A 33 -16.54 -4.78 -12.96
N VAL A 34 -15.57 -5.42 -12.30
CA VAL A 34 -15.47 -5.47 -10.85
C VAL A 34 -14.88 -4.16 -10.33
N GLU A 35 -15.50 -3.59 -9.30
CA GLU A 35 -14.93 -2.44 -8.60
C GLU A 35 -13.80 -2.91 -7.69
N VAL A 36 -12.58 -2.44 -7.93
CA VAL A 36 -11.40 -2.86 -7.17
C VAL A 36 -10.85 -1.69 -6.35
N MET A 37 -10.60 -1.96 -5.07
CA MET A 37 -9.94 -1.03 -4.16
C MET A 37 -8.69 -1.66 -3.56
N VAL A 38 -7.64 -0.85 -3.39
CA VAL A 38 -6.43 -1.22 -2.63
C VAL A 38 -6.37 -0.41 -1.35
N ALA A 39 -6.26 -1.09 -0.21
CA ALA A 39 -5.92 -0.49 1.07
C ALA A 39 -4.43 -0.69 1.33
N THR A 40 -3.69 0.42 1.41
CA THR A 40 -2.25 0.43 1.63
C THR A 40 -1.95 0.79 3.07
N CYS A 41 -1.28 -0.11 3.80
CA CYS A 41 -1.07 0.04 5.24
C CYS A 41 -0.12 1.19 5.59
N THR A 42 0.99 1.32 4.86
CA THR A 42 2.04 2.33 5.12
C THR A 42 2.39 3.12 3.87
N GLY A 43 3.10 4.21 4.03
CA GLY A 43 3.62 5.00 2.90
C GLY A 43 4.88 4.42 2.26
N GLY A 44 5.44 3.33 2.78
CA GLY A 44 6.67 2.73 2.28
C GLY A 44 7.90 3.64 2.41
N GLU A 45 7.87 4.60 3.31
CA GLU A 45 8.88 5.66 3.48
C GLU A 45 10.24 5.15 3.93
N ARG A 46 10.31 3.93 4.45
CA ARG A 46 11.55 3.25 4.85
C ARG A 46 11.97 2.14 3.88
N GLY A 47 11.30 2.03 2.75
CA GLY A 47 11.63 1.07 1.71
C GLY A 47 12.94 1.43 1.00
N SER A 48 13.62 0.41 0.47
CA SER A 48 14.86 0.59 -0.29
C SER A 48 14.58 1.22 -1.66
N VAL A 49 15.47 2.12 -2.08
CA VAL A 49 15.49 2.62 -3.45
C VAL A 49 16.30 1.65 -4.29
N LEU A 50 15.64 0.84 -5.11
CA LEU A 50 16.29 -0.24 -5.86
C LEU A 50 17.06 0.24 -7.09
N ASN A 51 16.78 1.44 -7.58
CA ASN A 51 17.51 2.02 -8.69
C ASN A 51 18.87 2.56 -8.21
N PRO A 52 20.02 1.96 -8.62
CA PRO A 52 21.33 2.38 -8.12
C PRO A 52 21.68 3.84 -8.42
N LYS A 53 21.07 4.42 -9.46
CA LYS A 53 21.30 5.83 -9.83
C LYS A 53 20.63 6.82 -8.87
N LEU A 54 19.65 6.36 -8.10
CA LEU A 54 18.85 7.17 -7.21
C LEU A 54 19.02 6.80 -5.73
N ALA A 55 19.66 5.66 -5.45
CA ALA A 55 19.77 5.09 -4.11
C ALA A 55 20.42 6.03 -3.10
N ASP A 56 21.42 6.80 -3.54
CA ASP A 56 22.16 7.73 -2.70
C ASP A 56 21.85 9.20 -3.01
N ASP A 57 20.81 9.47 -3.80
CA ASP A 57 20.41 10.85 -4.12
C ASP A 57 19.72 11.49 -2.91
N PRO A 58 20.31 12.54 -2.29
CA PRO A 58 19.76 13.18 -1.11
C PRO A 58 18.35 13.76 -1.31
N GLN A 59 18.06 14.22 -2.53
CA GLN A 59 16.74 14.77 -2.85
C GLN A 59 15.68 13.68 -2.95
N VAL A 60 16.03 12.52 -3.50
CA VAL A 60 15.14 11.36 -3.54
C VAL A 60 14.85 10.87 -2.13
N LEU A 61 15.88 10.71 -1.31
CA LEU A 61 15.73 10.24 0.08
C LEU A 61 14.92 11.23 0.93
N ALA A 62 15.10 12.53 0.75
CA ALA A 62 14.36 13.56 1.48
C ALA A 62 12.87 13.62 1.07
N ASN A 63 12.53 13.22 -0.15
CA ASN A 63 11.18 13.30 -0.71
C ASN A 63 10.54 11.94 -0.95
N ILE A 64 11.07 10.87 -0.39
CA ILE A 64 10.63 9.50 -0.68
C ILE A 64 9.13 9.27 -0.47
N SER A 65 8.56 9.83 0.58
CA SER A 65 7.12 9.70 0.86
C SER A 65 6.26 10.33 -0.23
N GLN A 66 6.64 11.51 -0.72
CA GLN A 66 5.91 12.16 -1.81
C GLN A 66 6.09 11.42 -3.13
N ILE A 67 7.31 10.99 -3.44
CA ILE A 67 7.60 10.20 -4.64
C ILE A 67 6.76 8.94 -4.67
N ARG A 68 6.70 8.20 -3.56
CA ARG A 68 5.88 6.98 -3.46
C ARG A 68 4.38 7.25 -3.56
N ALA A 69 3.90 8.36 -3.01
CA ALA A 69 2.51 8.76 -3.17
C ALA A 69 2.17 9.08 -4.63
N ASP A 70 3.07 9.76 -5.36
CA ASP A 70 2.90 10.08 -6.77
C ASP A 70 2.95 8.83 -7.67
N GLU A 71 3.84 7.89 -7.35
CA GLU A 71 3.91 6.59 -8.03
C GLU A 71 2.63 5.78 -7.82
N MET A 72 2.12 5.75 -6.60
CA MET A 72 0.85 5.08 -6.27
C MET A 72 -0.33 5.72 -7.02
N ALA A 73 -0.36 7.04 -7.12
CA ALA A 73 -1.40 7.74 -7.87
C ALA A 73 -1.40 7.35 -9.35
N ARG A 74 -0.22 7.23 -9.98
CA ARG A 74 -0.09 6.78 -11.37
C ARG A 74 -0.47 5.29 -11.53
N ALA A 75 -0.03 4.43 -10.62
CA ALA A 75 -0.40 3.02 -10.64
C ALA A 75 -1.92 2.83 -10.54
N ARG A 76 -2.57 3.60 -9.66
CA ARG A 76 -4.03 3.63 -9.53
C ARG A 76 -4.74 3.99 -10.84
N GLU A 77 -4.26 5.00 -11.54
CA GLU A 77 -4.82 5.42 -12.83
C GLU A 77 -4.65 4.33 -13.90
N VAL A 78 -3.45 3.76 -14.00
CA VAL A 78 -3.15 2.69 -14.96
C VAL A 78 -3.99 1.43 -14.72
N LEU A 79 -4.16 1.03 -13.45
CA LEU A 79 -4.92 -0.15 -13.08
C LEU A 79 -6.44 0.08 -13.08
N GLY A 80 -6.91 1.33 -13.09
CA GLY A 80 -8.34 1.65 -13.04
C GLY A 80 -8.98 1.34 -11.68
N ILE A 81 -8.25 1.53 -10.60
CA ILE A 81 -8.67 1.19 -9.23
C ILE A 81 -8.86 2.43 -8.35
N THR A 82 -9.53 2.23 -7.22
CA THR A 82 -9.48 3.16 -6.10
C THR A 82 -8.44 2.71 -5.07
N GLN A 83 -7.97 3.61 -4.22
CA GLN A 83 -6.97 3.31 -3.21
C GLN A 83 -7.18 4.16 -1.97
N THR A 84 -6.90 3.59 -0.81
CA THR A 84 -6.92 4.30 0.46
C THR A 84 -5.68 3.98 1.29
N TRP A 85 -5.22 4.97 2.03
CA TRP A 85 -4.13 4.82 2.99
C TRP A 85 -4.69 4.47 4.36
N LEU A 86 -4.13 3.46 5.05
CA LEU A 86 -4.46 3.21 6.46
C LEU A 86 -3.71 4.14 7.41
N GLY A 87 -2.65 4.80 6.95
CA GLY A 87 -1.96 5.87 7.69
C GLY A 87 -0.93 5.40 8.70
N PHE A 88 -0.47 4.15 8.62
CA PHE A 88 0.61 3.65 9.46
C PHE A 88 1.98 3.99 8.90
N VAL A 89 3.00 3.96 9.77
CA VAL A 89 4.39 4.21 9.41
C VAL A 89 5.09 2.91 9.10
N ASP A 90 5.87 2.89 8.03
CA ASP A 90 6.65 1.73 7.62
C ASP A 90 7.78 1.42 8.62
N SER A 91 8.00 0.15 8.89
CA SER A 91 9.10 -0.31 9.74
C SER A 91 10.43 -0.37 8.99
N GLY A 92 10.41 -0.43 7.67
CA GLY A 92 11.54 -0.90 6.89
C GLY A 92 11.85 -2.37 7.18
N LEU A 93 13.01 -2.80 6.72
CA LEU A 93 13.58 -4.11 7.02
C LEU A 93 14.89 -3.91 7.79
N PRO A 94 14.88 -3.97 9.13
CA PRO A 94 16.11 -3.82 9.91
C PRO A 94 17.10 -4.92 9.59
N GLU A 95 18.35 -4.53 9.40
CA GLU A 95 19.46 -5.44 9.14
C GLU A 95 20.51 -5.30 10.25
N GLY A 96 21.17 -6.41 10.58
CA GLY A 96 22.24 -6.45 11.56
C GLY A 96 22.25 -7.72 12.40
N ASP A 97 23.34 -7.91 13.13
CA ASP A 97 23.50 -8.98 14.12
C ASP A 97 24.14 -8.39 15.40
N PRO A 98 23.39 -8.28 16.51
CA PRO A 98 21.95 -8.59 16.63
C PRO A 98 21.07 -7.61 15.83
N LEU A 99 19.86 -8.05 15.47
CA LEU A 99 18.89 -7.18 14.78
C LEU A 99 18.58 -5.96 15.66
N PRO A 100 18.60 -4.74 15.10
CA PRO A 100 18.18 -3.56 15.83
C PRO A 100 16.67 -3.61 16.12
N PRO A 101 16.19 -2.88 17.14
CA PRO A 101 14.77 -2.77 17.41
C PRO A 101 14.03 -2.12 16.23
N LEU A 102 12.74 -2.46 16.07
CA LEU A 102 11.90 -1.76 15.10
C LEU A 102 11.75 -0.28 15.46
N PRO A 103 11.62 0.61 14.48
CA PRO A 103 11.40 2.03 14.73
C PRO A 103 10.15 2.28 15.58
N GLU A 104 10.27 3.18 16.55
CA GLU A 104 9.14 3.58 17.39
C GLU A 104 7.97 4.07 16.54
N GLY A 105 6.76 3.66 16.91
CA GLY A 105 5.53 4.07 16.24
C GLY A 105 5.26 3.40 14.89
N CYS A 106 6.13 2.51 14.41
CA CYS A 106 5.91 1.83 13.15
C CYS A 106 4.73 0.85 13.20
N PHE A 107 4.25 0.46 12.01
CA PHE A 107 3.10 -0.45 11.86
C PHE A 107 3.30 -1.78 12.61
N GLY A 108 4.51 -2.34 12.57
CA GLY A 108 4.83 -3.61 13.25
C GLY A 108 4.71 -3.57 14.78
N LEU A 109 4.71 -2.39 15.39
CA LEU A 109 4.57 -2.18 16.82
C LEU A 109 3.17 -1.70 17.23
N GLN A 110 2.24 -1.54 16.30
CA GLN A 110 0.88 -1.11 16.62
C GLN A 110 0.10 -2.19 17.37
N ASP A 111 -0.79 -1.75 18.26
CA ASP A 111 -1.79 -2.65 18.85
C ASP A 111 -2.61 -3.29 17.71
N PRO A 112 -2.72 -4.64 17.66
CA PRO A 112 -3.50 -5.33 16.64
C PRO A 112 -4.94 -4.84 16.51
N LYS A 113 -5.56 -4.38 17.59
CA LYS A 113 -6.92 -3.81 17.57
C LYS A 113 -6.96 -2.47 16.84
N VAL A 114 -5.92 -1.65 16.99
CA VAL A 114 -5.80 -0.36 16.27
C VAL A 114 -5.62 -0.62 14.78
N ALA A 115 -4.70 -1.51 14.42
CA ALA A 115 -4.43 -1.88 13.04
C ALA A 115 -5.67 -2.50 12.36
N ALA A 116 -6.27 -3.49 13.01
CA ALA A 116 -7.51 -4.13 12.52
C ALA A 116 -8.67 -3.13 12.42
N GLY A 117 -8.82 -2.22 13.39
CA GLY A 117 -9.86 -1.20 13.39
C GLY A 117 -9.78 -0.27 12.18
N ALA A 118 -8.58 0.10 11.76
CA ALA A 118 -8.38 0.90 10.54
C ALA A 118 -8.89 0.17 9.30
N LEU A 119 -8.54 -1.10 9.14
CA LEU A 119 -8.99 -1.93 8.02
C LEU A 119 -10.50 -2.22 8.08
N VAL A 120 -11.04 -2.51 9.25
CA VAL A 120 -12.48 -2.74 9.44
C VAL A 120 -13.32 -1.55 8.98
N ARG A 121 -12.87 -0.32 9.23
CA ARG A 121 -13.55 0.88 8.71
C ARG A 121 -13.62 0.89 7.18
N VAL A 122 -12.53 0.53 6.51
CA VAL A 122 -12.48 0.43 5.05
C VAL A 122 -13.41 -0.67 4.55
N ILE A 123 -13.37 -1.86 5.16
CA ILE A 123 -14.24 -3.00 4.79
C ILE A 123 -15.70 -2.61 4.91
N ARG A 124 -16.09 -1.98 6.01
CA ARG A 124 -17.48 -1.56 6.25
C ARG A 124 -17.96 -0.48 5.27
N ALA A 125 -17.08 0.42 4.87
CA ALA A 125 -17.40 1.48 3.91
C ALA A 125 -17.46 0.95 2.48
N PHE A 126 -16.48 0.18 2.06
CA PHE A 126 -16.37 -0.35 0.70
C PHE A 126 -17.27 -1.58 0.47
N ARG A 127 -17.48 -2.40 1.50
CA ARG A 127 -18.31 -3.61 1.47
C ARG A 127 -17.90 -4.60 0.37
N PRO A 128 -16.67 -5.10 0.37
CA PRO A 128 -16.22 -6.10 -0.59
C PRO A 128 -17.05 -7.40 -0.44
N HIS A 129 -17.05 -8.19 -1.53
CA HIS A 129 -17.73 -9.49 -1.57
C HIS A 129 -16.81 -10.63 -1.14
#